data_bb96e720cd9a926f0a8878906c33ad92
#
_entry.id   bb96e720cd9a926f0a8878906c33ad92
#
_cell.length_a   1.000
_cell.length_b   1.000
_cell.length_c   1.000
_cell.angle_alpha   90.00
_cell.angle_beta   90.00
_cell.angle_gamma   90.00
#
_symmetry.space_group_name_H-M   'P 1'
#
loop_
_entity.id
_entity.type
_entity.pdbx_description
1 polymer ?
#
loop_
_entity_poly.entity_id
_entity_poly.type
_entity_poly.pdbx_seq_one_letter_code
_entity_poly.pdbx_strand_id
1 'polypeptide(L)'
;TPVDKSSTVLTILLAFVLLGEPVSAGKALGVLCVGAGVYLMIEKRGGETASGLWLPFALGSAVFASLTAILGKLGVSGVDSNLATAIRTAVVLVMAWGMVFVTGKASALREVPREELGFICLSGLATGASWLCYYRALRDGAASVVVPIDKLSVLVTVAFSAIVFHERLSRRAALGLALLTGGTLVMLWS
;
A
#
# COMPACT_ATOMS: atom_id res chain seq x y z
N THR A 1 -3.52 7.25 3.40
CA THR A 1 -3.23 7.83 4.74
C THR A 1 -1.75 7.67 5.08
N PRO A 2 -1.12 8.63 5.81
CA PRO A 2 0.31 8.55 6.12
C PRO A 2 0.68 7.33 6.98
N VAL A 3 -0.20 6.89 7.87
CA VAL A 3 0.02 5.73 8.76
C VAL A 3 0.08 4.43 7.96
N ASP A 4 -0.69 4.31 6.90
CA ASP A 4 -0.65 3.15 6.01
C ASP A 4 0.73 2.97 5.35
N LYS A 5 1.45 4.07 5.15
CA LYS A 5 2.81 4.05 4.59
C LYS A 5 3.87 3.56 5.58
N SER A 6 3.64 3.61 6.90
CA SER A 6 4.52 2.98 7.89
C SER A 6 4.54 1.46 7.75
N SER A 7 3.54 0.86 7.11
CA SER A 7 3.56 -0.55 6.73
C SER A 7 4.76 -0.92 5.86
N THR A 8 5.25 0.01 5.03
CA THR A 8 6.42 -0.22 4.17
C THR A 8 7.67 -0.53 4.99
N VAL A 9 7.95 0.30 6.02
CA VAL A 9 9.10 0.08 6.91
C VAL A 9 8.95 -1.25 7.64
N LEU A 10 7.75 -1.53 8.17
CA LEU A 10 7.46 -2.79 8.85
C LEU A 10 7.63 -4.00 7.90
N THR A 11 7.15 -3.90 6.66
CA THR A 11 7.31 -4.97 5.67
C THR A 11 8.78 -5.24 5.36
N ILE A 12 9.60 -4.19 5.20
CA ILE A 12 11.02 -4.35 4.90
C ILE A 12 11.74 -5.02 6.08
N LEU A 13 11.44 -4.60 7.32
CA LEU A 13 12.00 -5.23 8.52
C LEU A 13 11.58 -6.69 8.63
N LEU A 14 10.32 -7.00 8.36
CA LEU A 14 9.83 -8.38 8.33
C LEU A 14 10.46 -9.20 7.20
N ALA A 15 10.72 -8.61 6.04
CA ALA A 15 11.39 -9.28 4.93
C ALA A 15 12.82 -9.69 5.33
N PHE A 16 13.56 -8.84 6.03
CA PHE A 16 14.88 -9.18 6.54
C PHE A 16 14.83 -10.30 7.57
N VAL A 17 13.87 -10.27 8.50
CA VAL A 17 13.78 -11.24 9.60
C VAL A 17 13.18 -12.57 9.15
N LEU A 18 12.08 -12.54 8.39
CA LEU A 18 11.30 -13.75 8.06
C LEU A 18 11.72 -14.38 6.73
N LEU A 19 12.13 -13.58 5.74
CA LEU A 19 12.54 -14.10 4.44
C LEU A 19 14.06 -14.28 4.34
N GLY A 20 14.84 -13.85 5.36
CA GLY A 20 16.29 -13.94 5.34
C GLY A 20 16.94 -13.14 4.20
N GLU A 21 16.30 -12.08 3.73
CA GLU A 21 16.85 -11.26 2.66
C GLU A 21 18.16 -10.58 3.13
N PRO A 22 19.22 -10.54 2.29
CA PRO A 22 20.50 -9.95 2.68
C PRO A 22 20.34 -8.44 2.95
N VAL A 23 20.82 -8.01 4.12
CA VAL A 23 20.87 -6.60 4.50
C VAL A 23 22.16 -6.00 3.95
N SER A 24 22.04 -5.19 2.90
CA SER A 24 23.12 -4.33 2.42
C SER A 24 23.09 -2.97 3.16
N ALA A 25 24.23 -2.31 3.26
CA ALA A 25 24.30 -0.95 3.81
C ALA A 25 23.42 0.03 3.03
N GLY A 26 23.31 -0.12 1.71
CA GLY A 26 22.41 0.68 0.87
C GLY A 26 20.93 0.42 1.18
N LYS A 27 20.53 -0.84 1.39
CA LYS A 27 19.17 -1.19 1.81
C LYS A 27 18.84 -0.60 3.19
N ALA A 28 19.76 -0.67 4.15
CA ALA A 28 19.57 -0.07 5.46
C ALA A 28 19.38 1.46 5.37
N LEU A 29 20.22 2.14 4.59
CA LEU A 29 20.08 3.57 4.32
C LEU A 29 18.75 3.90 3.63
N GLY A 30 18.36 3.10 2.63
CA GLY A 30 17.10 3.25 1.93
C GLY A 30 15.89 3.13 2.86
N VAL A 31 15.89 2.15 3.79
CA VAL A 31 14.84 2.01 4.81
C VAL A 31 14.72 3.24 5.69
N LEU A 32 15.86 3.79 6.13
CA LEU A 32 15.87 5.03 6.95
C LEU A 32 15.31 6.22 6.15
N CYS A 33 15.70 6.38 4.89
CA CYS A 33 15.18 7.42 4.01
C CYS A 33 13.67 7.27 3.75
N VAL A 34 13.21 6.06 3.46
CA VAL A 34 11.78 5.77 3.28
C VAL A 34 11.01 6.05 4.57
N GLY A 35 11.51 5.61 5.71
CA GLY A 35 10.89 5.85 7.02
C GLY A 35 10.80 7.35 7.36
N ALA A 36 11.90 8.09 7.17
CA ALA A 36 11.94 9.54 7.37
C ALA A 36 10.99 10.26 6.38
N GLY A 37 10.95 9.83 5.11
CA GLY A 37 10.04 10.35 4.10
C GLY A 37 8.58 10.17 4.49
N VAL A 38 8.23 8.97 4.92
CA VAL A 38 6.88 8.65 5.43
C VAL A 38 6.54 9.53 6.63
N TYR A 39 7.45 9.66 7.59
CA TYR A 39 7.25 10.50 8.78
C TYR A 39 7.00 11.97 8.44
N LEU A 40 7.78 12.54 7.52
CA LEU A 40 7.60 13.92 7.07
C LEU A 40 6.28 14.15 6.32
N MET A 41 5.76 13.11 5.65
CA MET A 41 4.46 13.17 4.96
C MET A 41 3.27 13.04 5.92
N ILE A 42 3.50 12.67 7.19
CA ILE A 42 2.46 12.70 8.23
C ILE A 42 2.23 14.16 8.62
N GLU A 43 1.39 14.84 7.85
CA GLU A 43 0.96 16.18 8.20
C GLU A 43 -0.01 16.10 9.38
N LYS A 44 0.36 16.75 10.50
CA LYS A 44 -0.60 17.02 11.56
C LYS A 44 -1.59 18.04 11.01
N ARG A 45 -2.70 17.59 10.41
CA ARG A 45 -3.85 18.46 10.21
C ARG A 45 -4.34 18.90 11.59
N GLY A 46 -3.90 20.09 11.99
CA GLY A 46 -4.45 20.76 13.15
C GLY A 46 -5.89 21.10 12.85
N GLY A 47 -6.82 20.58 13.65
CA GLY A 47 -8.18 21.10 13.67
C GLY A 47 -9.35 20.11 13.58
N GLU A 48 -9.15 18.86 13.22
CA GLU A 48 -10.21 17.87 13.40
C GLU A 48 -9.91 17.04 14.63
N THR A 49 -10.75 17.17 15.66
CA THR A 49 -10.92 16.20 16.75
C THR A 49 -11.47 14.90 16.15
N ALA A 50 -10.69 14.26 15.31
CA ALA A 50 -10.96 12.89 14.93
C ALA A 50 -10.93 12.08 16.23
N SER A 51 -12.07 11.51 16.60
CA SER A 51 -12.17 10.58 17.72
C SER A 51 -10.97 9.64 17.65
N GLY A 52 -10.21 9.48 18.75
CA GLY A 52 -8.94 8.72 18.75
C GLY A 52 -9.05 7.27 18.25
N LEU A 53 -10.23 6.84 17.84
CA LEU A 53 -10.57 5.54 17.25
C LEU A 53 -9.94 5.29 15.84
N TRP A 54 -9.61 6.34 15.07
CA TRP A 54 -8.99 6.14 13.75
C TRP A 54 -7.56 5.55 13.83
N LEU A 55 -6.84 5.84 14.91
CA LEU A 55 -5.44 5.42 15.08
C LEU A 55 -5.29 3.90 15.20
N PRO A 56 -6.05 3.16 16.06
CA PRO A 56 -5.96 1.71 16.12
C PRO A 56 -6.34 1.04 14.79
N PHE A 57 -7.32 1.56 14.06
CA PHE A 57 -7.66 1.04 12.73
C PHE A 57 -6.54 1.28 11.71
N ALA A 58 -5.88 2.43 11.76
CA ALA A 58 -4.76 2.74 10.89
C ALA A 58 -3.53 1.87 11.20
N LEU A 59 -3.23 1.64 12.49
CA LEU A 59 -2.16 0.73 12.92
C LEU A 59 -2.49 -0.73 12.53
N GLY A 60 -3.71 -1.17 12.75
CA GLY A 60 -4.18 -2.48 12.32
C GLY A 60 -4.02 -2.66 10.81
N SER A 61 -4.44 -1.68 10.01
CA SER A 61 -4.24 -1.68 8.56
C SER A 61 -2.77 -1.81 8.18
N ALA A 62 -1.86 -1.09 8.84
CA ALA A 62 -0.43 -1.15 8.57
C ALA A 62 0.16 -2.55 8.86
N VAL A 63 -0.24 -3.18 9.97
CA VAL A 63 0.18 -4.54 10.33
C VAL A 63 -0.34 -5.55 9.31
N PHE A 64 -1.63 -5.54 9.00
CA PHE A 64 -2.20 -6.47 8.02
C PHE A 64 -1.65 -6.25 6.60
N ALA A 65 -1.35 -5.01 6.20
CA ALA A 65 -0.71 -4.72 4.92
C ALA A 65 0.70 -5.31 4.84
N SER A 66 1.47 -5.22 5.94
CA SER A 66 2.81 -5.82 6.02
C SER A 66 2.76 -7.34 5.98
N LEU A 67 1.86 -7.95 6.75
CA LEU A 67 1.62 -9.40 6.70
C LEU A 67 1.19 -9.86 5.32
N THR A 68 0.31 -9.10 4.66
CA THR A 68 -0.13 -9.40 3.29
C THR A 68 1.04 -9.44 2.31
N ALA A 69 1.99 -8.52 2.39
CA ALA A 69 3.15 -8.48 1.52
C ALA A 69 4.08 -9.70 1.75
N ILE A 70 4.34 -10.05 3.02
CA ILE A 70 5.19 -11.17 3.39
C ILE A 70 4.54 -12.51 3.03
N LEU A 71 3.27 -12.72 3.44
CA LEU A 71 2.52 -13.93 3.11
C LEU A 71 2.31 -14.07 1.60
N GLY A 72 2.12 -12.95 0.90
CA GLY A 72 2.05 -12.91 -0.55
C GLY A 72 3.36 -13.38 -1.20
N LYS A 73 4.52 -12.93 -0.70
CA LYS A 73 5.83 -13.39 -1.19
C LYS A 73 6.02 -14.90 -0.97
N LEU A 74 5.69 -15.39 0.22
CA LEU A 74 5.77 -16.83 0.53
C LEU A 74 4.80 -17.65 -0.33
N GLY A 75 3.55 -17.19 -0.49
CA GLY A 75 2.54 -17.90 -1.27
C GLY A 75 2.80 -17.93 -2.77
N VAL A 76 3.51 -16.93 -3.31
CA VAL A 76 3.83 -16.84 -4.74
C VAL A 76 5.11 -17.59 -5.13
N SER A 77 5.97 -17.92 -4.16
CA SER A 77 7.29 -18.51 -4.43
C SER A 77 7.23 -19.85 -5.19
N GLY A 78 6.20 -20.66 -4.98
CA GLY A 78 6.06 -21.99 -5.59
C GLY A 78 4.85 -22.13 -6.53
N VAL A 79 4.11 -21.05 -6.78
CA VAL A 79 2.85 -21.08 -7.54
C VAL A 79 2.89 -20.03 -8.65
N ASP A 80 2.12 -20.23 -9.72
CA ASP A 80 1.96 -19.20 -10.73
C ASP A 80 1.34 -17.93 -10.11
N SER A 81 1.91 -16.77 -10.44
CA SER A 81 1.51 -15.48 -9.82
C SER A 81 0.06 -15.10 -10.13
N ASN A 82 -0.45 -15.48 -11.31
CA ASN A 82 -1.84 -15.20 -11.68
C ASN A 82 -2.79 -16.09 -10.89
N LEU A 83 -2.44 -17.38 -10.71
CA LEU A 83 -3.23 -18.31 -9.90
C LEU A 83 -3.24 -17.90 -8.43
N ALA A 84 -2.09 -17.52 -7.87
CA ALA A 84 -2.00 -17.01 -6.50
C ALA A 84 -2.85 -15.74 -6.30
N THR A 85 -2.82 -14.83 -7.27
CA THR A 85 -3.66 -13.62 -7.26
C THR A 85 -5.14 -13.97 -7.31
N ALA A 86 -5.53 -14.92 -8.17
CA ALA A 86 -6.93 -15.35 -8.30
C ALA A 86 -7.46 -15.98 -7.00
N ILE A 87 -6.72 -16.91 -6.39
CA ILE A 87 -7.11 -17.56 -5.12
C ILE A 87 -7.26 -16.50 -4.02
N ARG A 88 -6.28 -15.61 -3.87
CA ARG A 88 -6.33 -14.54 -2.89
C ARG A 88 -7.54 -13.62 -3.09
N THR A 89 -7.78 -13.22 -4.33
CA THR A 89 -8.90 -12.34 -4.68
C THR A 89 -10.24 -13.00 -4.37
N ALA A 90 -10.37 -14.31 -4.62
CA ALA A 90 -11.56 -15.06 -4.25
C ALA A 90 -11.80 -15.04 -2.72
N VAL A 91 -10.76 -15.22 -1.91
CA VAL A 91 -10.87 -15.12 -0.44
C VAL A 91 -11.31 -13.70 -0.02
N VAL A 92 -10.69 -12.67 -0.59
CA VAL A 92 -11.06 -11.26 -0.29
C VAL A 92 -12.51 -10.99 -0.70
N LEU A 93 -12.96 -11.50 -1.84
CA LEU A 93 -14.34 -11.36 -2.31
C LEU A 93 -15.33 -11.98 -1.34
N VAL A 94 -15.07 -13.22 -0.88
CA VAL A 94 -15.92 -13.91 0.10
C VAL A 94 -15.97 -13.13 1.42
N MET A 95 -14.82 -12.63 1.91
CA MET A 95 -14.78 -11.82 3.13
C MET A 95 -15.56 -10.51 2.98
N ALA A 96 -15.39 -9.83 1.84
CA ALA A 96 -16.09 -8.56 1.57
C ALA A 96 -17.61 -8.75 1.55
N TRP A 97 -18.11 -9.76 0.83
CA TRP A 97 -19.53 -10.09 0.84
C TRP A 97 -20.03 -10.55 2.20
N GLY A 98 -19.24 -11.34 2.93
CA GLY A 98 -19.55 -11.73 4.30
C GLY A 98 -19.79 -10.52 5.20
N MET A 99 -18.93 -9.50 5.10
CA MET A 99 -19.10 -8.23 5.84
C MET A 99 -20.37 -7.48 5.43
N VAL A 100 -20.71 -7.45 4.14
CA VAL A 100 -21.96 -6.82 3.65
C VAL A 100 -23.19 -7.50 4.25
N PHE A 101 -23.19 -8.85 4.31
CA PHE A 101 -24.30 -9.59 4.91
C PHE A 101 -24.37 -9.43 6.43
N VAL A 102 -23.23 -9.51 7.14
CA VAL A 102 -23.17 -9.33 8.60
C VAL A 102 -23.62 -7.93 9.03
N THR A 103 -23.27 -6.90 8.23
CA THR A 103 -23.70 -5.52 8.51
C THR A 103 -25.11 -5.20 8.05
N GLY A 104 -25.81 -6.13 7.41
CA GLY A 104 -27.18 -5.95 6.93
C GLY A 104 -27.34 -4.97 5.78
N LYS A 105 -26.24 -4.57 5.12
CA LYS A 105 -26.22 -3.54 4.08
C LYS A 105 -26.44 -4.06 2.66
N ALA A 106 -26.86 -5.30 2.49
CA ALA A 106 -27.08 -5.90 1.17
C ALA A 106 -28.18 -5.15 0.36
N SER A 107 -29.19 -4.59 1.05
CA SER A 107 -30.25 -3.79 0.41
C SER A 107 -29.72 -2.48 -0.19
N ALA A 108 -28.72 -1.85 0.41
CA ALA A 108 -28.11 -0.61 -0.05
C ALA A 108 -27.46 -0.73 -1.45
N LEU A 109 -27.17 -1.96 -1.89
CA LEU A 109 -26.64 -2.18 -3.25
C LEU A 109 -27.60 -1.69 -4.35
N ARG A 110 -28.90 -1.70 -4.09
CA ARG A 110 -29.92 -1.22 -5.05
C ARG A 110 -30.03 0.30 -5.10
N GLU A 111 -29.51 0.98 -4.09
CA GLU A 111 -29.55 2.44 -3.95
C GLU A 111 -28.30 3.12 -4.56
N VAL A 112 -27.28 2.33 -4.96
CA VAL A 112 -26.05 2.87 -5.54
C VAL A 112 -26.34 3.45 -6.93
N PRO A 113 -26.06 4.75 -7.16
CA PRO A 113 -26.23 5.37 -8.47
C PRO A 113 -25.37 4.68 -9.53
N ARG A 114 -25.87 4.58 -10.76
CA ARG A 114 -25.17 3.90 -11.86
C ARG A 114 -23.81 4.53 -12.17
N GLU A 115 -23.70 5.85 -12.01
CA GLU A 115 -22.45 6.59 -12.24
C GLU A 115 -21.38 6.18 -11.22
N GLU A 116 -21.73 6.13 -9.94
CA GLU A 116 -20.84 5.68 -8.86
C GLU A 116 -20.44 4.21 -9.04
N LEU A 117 -21.39 3.35 -9.44
CA LEU A 117 -21.13 1.96 -9.73
C LEU A 117 -20.10 1.81 -10.86
N GLY A 118 -20.18 2.65 -11.90
CA GLY A 118 -19.21 2.69 -12.99
C GLY A 118 -17.79 3.00 -12.50
N PHE A 119 -17.63 4.02 -11.65
CA PHE A 119 -16.33 4.36 -11.05
C PHE A 119 -15.80 3.28 -10.12
N ILE A 120 -16.67 2.65 -9.32
CA ILE A 120 -16.30 1.53 -8.44
C ILE A 120 -15.80 0.34 -9.28
N CYS A 121 -16.50 -0.01 -10.36
CA CYS A 121 -16.07 -1.08 -11.26
C CYS A 121 -14.73 -0.78 -11.94
N LEU A 122 -14.55 0.44 -12.44
CA LEU A 122 -13.30 0.87 -13.06
C LEU A 122 -12.13 0.84 -12.05
N SER A 123 -12.37 1.29 -10.82
CA SER A 123 -11.40 1.19 -9.71
C SER A 123 -11.05 -0.27 -9.41
N GLY A 124 -12.06 -1.16 -9.42
CA GLY A 124 -11.85 -2.60 -9.24
C GLY A 124 -10.96 -3.21 -10.33
N LEU A 125 -11.19 -2.86 -11.59
CA LEU A 125 -10.35 -3.29 -12.72
C LEU A 125 -8.90 -2.79 -12.58
N ALA A 126 -8.72 -1.52 -12.24
CA ALA A 126 -7.40 -0.93 -12.02
C ALA A 126 -6.67 -1.62 -10.84
N THR A 127 -7.38 -1.92 -9.76
CA THR A 127 -6.83 -2.64 -8.61
C THR A 127 -6.42 -4.07 -8.99
N GLY A 128 -7.25 -4.78 -9.75
CA GLY A 128 -6.94 -6.12 -10.24
C GLY A 128 -5.69 -6.14 -11.11
N ALA A 129 -5.59 -5.21 -12.07
CA ALA A 129 -4.40 -5.08 -12.91
C ALA A 129 -3.14 -4.75 -12.08
N SER A 130 -3.25 -3.84 -11.11
CA SER A 130 -2.17 -3.51 -10.20
C SER A 130 -1.69 -4.74 -9.41
N TRP A 131 -2.60 -5.54 -8.88
CA TRP A 131 -2.25 -6.74 -8.12
C TRP A 131 -1.58 -7.82 -8.97
N LEU A 132 -2.02 -8.02 -10.21
CA LEU A 132 -1.36 -8.94 -11.12
C LEU A 132 0.11 -8.55 -11.35
N CYS A 133 0.37 -7.26 -11.62
CA CYS A 133 1.73 -6.75 -11.75
C CYS A 133 2.53 -6.86 -10.45
N TYR A 134 1.93 -6.51 -9.32
CA TYR A 134 2.58 -6.53 -8.00
C TYR A 134 3.00 -7.95 -7.59
N TYR A 135 2.10 -8.94 -7.73
CA TYR A 135 2.43 -10.32 -7.38
C TYR A 135 3.42 -10.96 -8.34
N ARG A 136 3.40 -10.55 -9.61
CA ARG A 136 4.45 -10.94 -10.55
C ARG A 136 5.80 -10.38 -10.13
N ALA A 137 5.86 -9.10 -9.76
CA ALA A 137 7.08 -8.48 -9.26
C ALA A 137 7.56 -9.13 -7.94
N LEU A 138 6.66 -9.45 -7.01
CA LEU A 138 7.00 -10.16 -5.77
C LEU A 138 7.55 -11.57 -6.03
N ARG A 139 7.06 -12.26 -7.05
CA ARG A 139 7.58 -13.57 -7.43
C ARG A 139 9.04 -13.49 -7.88
N ASP A 140 9.33 -12.54 -8.75
CA ASP A 140 10.62 -12.44 -9.44
C ASP A 140 11.64 -11.58 -8.66
N GLY A 141 11.20 -10.72 -7.72
CA GLY A 141 12.02 -9.77 -6.97
C GLY A 141 11.98 -9.94 -5.45
N ALA A 142 12.94 -9.31 -4.76
CA ALA A 142 12.97 -9.25 -3.30
C ALA A 142 11.84 -8.37 -2.76
N ALA A 143 11.16 -8.81 -1.69
CA ALA A 143 10.05 -8.06 -1.10
C ALA A 143 10.52 -6.71 -0.53
N SER A 144 11.74 -6.63 0.01
CA SER A 144 12.35 -5.40 0.50
C SER A 144 12.51 -4.32 -0.56
N VAL A 145 12.55 -4.69 -1.83
CA VAL A 145 12.69 -3.78 -2.98
C VAL A 145 11.34 -3.51 -3.64
N VAL A 146 10.56 -4.56 -3.90
CA VAL A 146 9.28 -4.46 -4.61
C VAL A 146 8.25 -3.62 -3.84
N VAL A 147 8.18 -3.79 -2.51
CA VAL A 147 7.21 -3.05 -1.70
C VAL A 147 7.44 -1.54 -1.70
N PRO A 148 8.67 -1.01 -1.54
CA PRO A 148 8.93 0.41 -1.69
C PRO A 148 8.63 0.95 -3.09
N ILE A 149 8.92 0.19 -4.15
CA ILE A 149 8.61 0.58 -5.54
C ILE A 149 7.10 0.76 -5.71
N ASP A 150 6.30 -0.16 -5.23
CA ASP A 150 4.83 -0.05 -5.27
C ASP A 150 4.36 1.26 -4.62
N LYS A 151 5.02 1.71 -3.57
CA LYS A 151 4.70 2.97 -2.89
C LYS A 151 5.07 4.22 -3.69
N LEU A 152 5.86 4.12 -4.75
CA LEU A 152 6.10 5.23 -5.69
C LEU A 152 4.82 5.65 -6.44
N SER A 153 3.78 4.82 -6.45
CA SER A 153 2.44 5.19 -6.91
C SER A 153 1.90 6.47 -6.25
N VAL A 154 2.39 6.79 -5.06
CA VAL A 154 2.12 8.07 -4.38
C VAL A 154 2.58 9.27 -5.20
N LEU A 155 3.69 9.16 -5.96
CA LEU A 155 4.14 10.23 -6.85
C LEU A 155 3.07 10.56 -7.89
N VAL A 156 2.49 9.51 -8.49
CA VAL A 156 1.42 9.66 -9.48
C VAL A 156 0.19 10.29 -8.84
N THR A 157 -0.21 9.82 -7.65
CA THR A 157 -1.36 10.37 -6.92
C THR A 157 -1.16 11.83 -6.58
N VAL A 158 0.02 12.20 -6.10
CA VAL A 158 0.36 13.59 -5.74
C VAL A 158 0.41 14.48 -6.98
N ALA A 159 1.02 14.01 -8.08
CA ALA A 159 1.05 14.74 -9.34
C ALA A 159 -0.36 14.97 -9.87
N PHE A 160 -1.20 13.93 -9.84
CA PHE A 160 -2.61 14.03 -10.23
C PHE A 160 -3.39 15.03 -9.37
N SER A 161 -3.22 14.96 -8.04
CA SER A 161 -3.85 15.89 -7.10
C SER A 161 -3.43 17.34 -7.35
N ALA A 162 -2.14 17.57 -7.62
CA ALA A 162 -1.62 18.90 -7.94
C ALA A 162 -2.18 19.45 -9.27
N ILE A 163 -2.34 18.59 -10.29
CA ILE A 163 -2.81 19.00 -11.62
C ILE A 163 -4.34 19.20 -11.64
N VAL A 164 -5.09 18.22 -11.10
CA VAL A 164 -6.56 18.19 -11.22
C VAL A 164 -7.23 19.02 -10.12
N PHE A 165 -6.76 18.89 -8.88
CA PHE A 165 -7.36 19.59 -7.74
C PHE A 165 -6.61 20.88 -7.37
N HIS A 166 -5.52 21.23 -8.08
CA HIS A 166 -4.70 22.41 -7.82
C HIS A 166 -4.23 22.48 -6.35
N GLU A 167 -4.10 21.33 -5.70
CA GLU A 167 -3.61 21.24 -4.33
C GLU A 167 -2.11 21.56 -4.28
N ARG A 168 -1.73 22.48 -3.40
CA ARG A 168 -0.31 22.81 -3.18
C ARG A 168 0.29 21.83 -2.17
N LEU A 169 1.36 21.16 -2.58
CA LEU A 169 2.16 20.38 -1.64
C LEU A 169 2.78 21.31 -0.59
N SER A 170 2.67 20.92 0.67
CA SER A 170 3.47 21.56 1.71
C SER A 170 4.96 21.23 1.48
N ARG A 171 5.86 22.13 1.88
CA ARG A 171 7.31 21.91 1.76
C ARG A 171 7.76 20.63 2.47
N ARG A 172 7.11 20.27 3.58
CA ARG A 172 7.37 19.05 4.33
C ARG A 172 6.95 17.81 3.54
N ALA A 173 5.77 17.83 2.91
CA ALA A 173 5.30 16.74 2.09
C ALA A 173 6.18 16.54 0.85
N ALA A 174 6.66 17.62 0.23
CA ALA A 174 7.59 17.55 -0.90
C ALA A 174 8.94 16.95 -0.50
N LEU A 175 9.51 17.33 0.65
CA LEU A 175 10.73 16.72 1.20
C LEU A 175 10.52 15.24 1.54
N GLY A 176 9.39 14.89 2.17
CA GLY A 176 9.04 13.51 2.47
C GLY A 176 8.94 12.64 1.22
N LEU A 177 8.35 13.20 0.16
CA LEU A 177 8.23 12.53 -1.14
C LEU A 177 9.60 12.33 -1.81
N ALA A 178 10.47 13.33 -1.75
CA ALA A 178 11.85 13.25 -2.27
C ALA A 178 12.67 12.19 -1.51
N LEU A 179 12.57 12.13 -0.18
CA LEU A 179 13.23 11.11 0.63
C LEU A 179 12.70 9.70 0.36
N LEU A 180 11.37 9.53 0.20
CA LEU A 180 10.77 8.24 -0.14
C LEU A 180 11.29 7.77 -1.51
N THR A 181 11.28 8.64 -2.50
CA THR A 181 11.76 8.33 -3.86
C THR A 181 13.25 8.02 -3.85
N GLY A 182 14.07 8.88 -3.23
CA GLY A 182 15.51 8.70 -3.14
C GLY A 182 15.89 7.41 -2.39
N GLY A 183 15.22 7.14 -1.25
CA GLY A 183 15.44 5.92 -0.48
C GLY A 183 15.09 4.66 -1.28
N THR A 184 14.00 4.67 -2.04
CA THR A 184 13.61 3.56 -2.92
C THR A 184 14.64 3.35 -4.04
N LEU A 185 15.14 4.42 -4.66
CA LEU A 185 16.17 4.32 -5.69
C LEU A 185 17.49 3.77 -5.15
N VAL A 186 17.91 4.20 -3.95
CA VAL A 186 19.10 3.65 -3.28
C VAL A 186 18.95 2.15 -3.03
N MET A 187 17.75 1.67 -2.65
CA MET A 187 17.50 0.24 -2.46
C MET A 187 17.54 -0.57 -3.75
N LEU A 188 17.19 0.05 -4.88
CA LEU A 188 17.27 -0.60 -6.20
C LEU A 188 18.72 -0.84 -6.67
N TRP A 189 19.65 0.03 -6.25
CA TRP A 189 21.04 -0.01 -6.70
C TRP A 189 21.97 -0.74 -5.72
N SER A 190 21.47 -1.18 -4.58
CA SER A 190 22.21 -1.87 -3.53
C SER A 190 21.84 -3.34 -3.40
#